data_48e0ce91b815e774f8e215ea766e26ec
#
_entry.id   48e0ce91b815e774f8e215ea766e26ec
#
_cell.length_a   1.000
_cell.length_b   1.000
_cell.length_c   1.000
_cell.angle_alpha   90.00
_cell.angle_beta   90.00
_cell.angle_gamma   90.00
#
_symmetry.space_group_name_H-M   'P 1'
#
loop_
_entity.id
_entity.type
_entity.pdbx_description
1 polymer ?
#
loop_
_entity_poly.entity_id
_entity_poly.type
_entity_poly.pdbx_seq_one_letter_code
_entity_poly.pdbx_strand_id
1 'polypeptide(L)'
;MLGVARMQKLFVLAVSILASMPGLRASTLLQLSLNDMIRQSTSIVRGKAQLAYVAQKGSVIYTHYQIQVSATLKGTHATTVDIAVMGGVANGAHQLVAGAPELINGQEYVLFLWTSKSGLTQIIGLSQGLFRISTNSSGQALLRRAAATELMLNAAGQPVTDSDYQMSLIGLQTRIQDVLNGAAK
;
A
#
# COMPACT_ATOMS: atom_id res chain seq x y z
N MET A 1 -32.50 -23.96 45.08
CA MET A 1 -32.48 -22.57 44.55
C MET A 1 -31.06 -21.99 44.27
N LEU A 2 -29.97 -22.65 44.66
CA LEU A 2 -28.59 -22.13 44.41
C LEU A 2 -28.05 -22.33 42.97
N GLY A 3 -28.64 -23.22 42.18
CA GLY A 3 -28.13 -23.56 40.84
C GLY A 3 -28.45 -22.52 39.76
N VAL A 4 -29.63 -21.91 39.82
CA VAL A 4 -30.10 -20.95 38.80
C VAL A 4 -29.32 -19.62 38.86
N ALA A 5 -29.03 -19.15 40.07
CA ALA A 5 -28.26 -17.90 40.28
C ALA A 5 -26.79 -18.00 39.81
N ARG A 6 -26.18 -19.19 39.91
CA ARG A 6 -24.82 -19.45 39.40
C ARG A 6 -24.79 -19.51 37.87
N MET A 7 -25.78 -20.12 37.25
CA MET A 7 -25.90 -20.21 35.80
C MET A 7 -26.16 -18.84 35.17
N GLN A 8 -27.00 -18.00 35.82
CA GLN A 8 -27.22 -16.61 35.36
C GLN A 8 -25.94 -15.73 35.43
N LYS A 9 -25.16 -15.88 36.51
CA LYS A 9 -23.89 -15.14 36.65
C LYS A 9 -22.85 -15.55 35.61
N LEU A 10 -22.77 -16.85 35.27
CA LEU A 10 -21.89 -17.36 34.21
C LEU A 10 -22.33 -16.88 32.83
N PHE A 11 -23.65 -16.81 32.58
CA PHE A 11 -24.19 -16.35 31.31
C PHE A 11 -23.92 -14.83 31.10
N VAL A 12 -24.09 -14.00 32.14
CA VAL A 12 -23.79 -12.57 32.12
C VAL A 12 -22.30 -12.34 31.92
N LEU A 13 -21.42 -13.12 32.55
CA LEU A 13 -19.97 -13.00 32.39
C LEU A 13 -19.54 -13.37 30.96
N ALA A 14 -20.12 -14.42 30.37
CA ALA A 14 -19.83 -14.82 28.99
C ALA A 14 -20.28 -13.80 27.95
N VAL A 15 -21.43 -13.15 28.15
CA VAL A 15 -21.93 -12.07 27.28
C VAL A 15 -21.08 -10.81 27.39
N SER A 16 -20.57 -10.49 28.59
CA SER A 16 -19.68 -9.34 28.79
C SER A 16 -18.32 -9.48 28.11
N ILE A 17 -17.79 -10.70 27.99
CA ILE A 17 -16.53 -10.99 27.30
C ILE A 17 -16.68 -10.86 25.78
N LEU A 18 -17.84 -11.23 25.22
CA LEU A 18 -18.10 -11.08 23.79
C LEU A 18 -18.24 -9.60 23.35
N ALA A 19 -18.68 -8.72 24.26
CA ALA A 19 -18.86 -7.30 23.97
C ALA A 19 -17.54 -6.48 23.97
N SER A 20 -16.45 -7.06 24.44
CA SER A 20 -15.14 -6.39 24.55
C SER A 20 -14.15 -6.79 23.44
N MET A 21 -14.57 -7.46 22.38
CA MET A 21 -13.69 -7.68 21.24
C MET A 21 -13.45 -6.34 20.55
N PRO A 22 -12.21 -5.81 20.54
CA PRO A 22 -11.89 -4.63 19.73
C PRO A 22 -12.23 -4.99 18.29
N GLY A 23 -13.13 -4.23 17.68
CA GLY A 23 -13.50 -4.44 16.28
C GLY A 23 -12.25 -4.47 15.44
N LEU A 24 -11.92 -5.61 14.85
CA LEU A 24 -10.90 -5.73 13.83
C LEU A 24 -11.31 -4.81 12.68
N ARG A 25 -10.70 -3.62 12.61
CA ARG A 25 -10.88 -2.71 11.49
C ARG A 25 -10.08 -3.29 10.32
N ALA A 26 -10.74 -4.12 9.53
CA ALA A 26 -10.21 -4.53 8.25
C ALA A 26 -10.21 -3.31 7.32
N SER A 27 -9.06 -2.95 6.77
CA SER A 27 -9.01 -1.98 5.68
C SER A 27 -9.69 -2.59 4.46
N THR A 28 -10.62 -1.84 3.86
CA THR A 28 -11.24 -2.22 2.60
C THR A 28 -10.60 -1.37 1.50
N LEU A 29 -10.07 -2.01 0.47
CA LEU A 29 -9.39 -1.35 -0.64
C LEU A 29 -10.23 -1.42 -1.90
N LEU A 30 -10.25 -0.36 -2.68
CA LEU A 30 -10.71 -0.41 -4.07
C LEU A 30 -9.61 -1.06 -4.92
N GLN A 31 -9.95 -2.11 -5.66
CA GLN A 31 -9.03 -2.71 -6.62
C GLN A 31 -8.74 -1.73 -7.75
N LEU A 32 -7.47 -1.46 -7.99
CA LEU A 32 -7.02 -0.63 -9.10
C LEU A 32 -6.42 -1.52 -10.19
N SER A 33 -6.90 -1.36 -11.42
CA SER A 33 -6.21 -1.94 -12.57
C SER A 33 -4.85 -1.24 -12.79
N LEU A 34 -3.95 -1.90 -13.52
CA LEU A 34 -2.67 -1.27 -13.89
C LEU A 34 -2.90 0.05 -14.67
N ASN A 35 -3.91 0.08 -15.55
CA ASN A 35 -4.26 1.28 -16.30
C ASN A 35 -4.76 2.40 -15.37
N ASP A 36 -5.57 2.07 -14.36
CA ASP A 36 -6.03 3.05 -13.39
C ASP A 36 -4.88 3.60 -12.56
N MET A 37 -3.97 2.74 -12.11
CA MET A 37 -2.75 3.17 -11.41
C MET A 37 -1.90 4.09 -12.30
N ILE A 38 -1.72 3.75 -13.58
CA ILE A 38 -0.98 4.61 -14.53
C ILE A 38 -1.67 5.96 -14.68
N ARG A 39 -2.98 6.00 -14.87
CA ARG A 39 -3.73 7.26 -15.09
C ARG A 39 -3.74 8.13 -13.83
N GLN A 40 -4.05 7.55 -12.67
CA GLN A 40 -4.27 8.27 -11.42
C GLN A 40 -2.98 8.70 -10.72
N SER A 41 -1.84 8.04 -10.97
CA SER A 41 -0.56 8.45 -10.41
C SER A 41 -0.15 9.83 -10.89
N THR A 42 0.31 10.67 -9.99
CA THR A 42 0.97 11.94 -10.34
C THR A 42 2.38 11.72 -10.90
N SER A 43 3.05 10.66 -10.41
CA SER A 43 4.34 10.22 -10.93
C SER A 43 4.51 8.71 -10.79
N ILE A 44 5.32 8.13 -11.67
CA ILE A 44 5.77 6.74 -11.60
C ILE A 44 7.29 6.76 -11.67
N VAL A 45 7.94 6.25 -10.63
CA VAL A 45 9.39 6.30 -10.52
C VAL A 45 9.97 4.91 -10.26
N ARG A 46 11.18 4.68 -10.76
CA ARG A 46 12.05 3.58 -10.36
C ARG A 46 13.11 4.12 -9.42
N GLY A 47 13.40 3.45 -8.31
CA GLY A 47 14.42 3.91 -7.38
C GLY A 47 14.62 2.98 -6.21
N LYS A 48 15.66 3.29 -5.41
CA LYS A 48 16.00 2.59 -4.17
C LYS A 48 15.43 3.32 -2.97
N ALA A 49 14.78 2.56 -2.09
CA ALA A 49 14.22 3.10 -0.87
C ALA A 49 15.27 3.20 0.24
N GLN A 50 15.20 4.27 1.01
CA GLN A 50 15.91 4.45 2.28
C GLN A 50 14.94 4.96 3.33
N LEU A 51 14.96 4.37 4.53
CA LEU A 51 14.20 4.89 5.66
C LEU A 51 14.80 6.25 6.06
N ALA A 52 13.99 7.29 6.06
CA ALA A 52 14.42 8.64 6.37
C ALA A 52 14.08 9.04 7.81
N TYR A 53 12.78 9.03 8.15
CA TYR A 53 12.31 9.43 9.47
C TYR A 53 10.85 8.98 9.70
N VAL A 54 10.38 9.13 10.94
CA VAL A 54 8.98 8.95 11.28
C VAL A 54 8.44 10.28 11.82
N ALA A 55 7.26 10.70 11.35
CA ALA A 55 6.64 11.94 11.75
C ALA A 55 5.14 11.74 12.03
N GLN A 56 4.62 12.51 12.99
CA GLN A 56 3.20 12.56 13.26
C GLN A 56 2.60 13.83 12.65
N LYS A 57 1.50 13.69 11.91
CA LYS A 57 0.71 14.80 11.36
C LYS A 57 -0.74 14.65 11.78
N GLY A 58 -1.18 15.50 12.69
CA GLY A 58 -2.49 15.34 13.35
C GLY A 58 -2.55 14.05 14.16
N SER A 59 -3.54 13.21 13.91
CA SER A 59 -3.70 11.90 14.56
C SER A 59 -3.00 10.74 13.83
N VAL A 60 -2.32 11.01 12.70
CA VAL A 60 -1.71 9.96 11.87
C VAL A 60 -0.19 10.01 11.99
N ILE A 61 0.41 8.85 12.22
CA ILE A 61 1.85 8.65 12.17
C ILE A 61 2.20 8.21 10.75
N TYR A 62 3.26 8.79 10.18
CA TYR A 62 3.80 8.45 8.88
C TYR A 62 5.26 8.03 9.02
N THR A 63 5.60 6.91 8.39
CA THR A 63 6.97 6.52 8.11
C THR A 63 7.37 7.08 6.76
N HIS A 64 8.39 7.91 6.72
CA HIS A 64 8.91 8.55 5.52
C HIS A 64 10.08 7.77 4.96
N TYR A 65 10.06 7.53 3.67
CA TYR A 65 11.15 6.94 2.91
C TYR A 65 11.62 7.91 1.84
N GLN A 66 12.92 8.12 1.77
CA GLN A 66 13.54 8.82 0.66
C GLN A 66 13.84 7.83 -0.47
N ILE A 67 13.28 8.06 -1.64
CA ILE A 67 13.53 7.26 -2.83
C ILE A 67 14.63 7.92 -3.65
N GLN A 68 15.76 7.24 -3.79
CA GLN A 68 16.79 7.62 -4.77
C GLN A 68 16.35 7.16 -6.14
N VAL A 69 15.89 8.12 -6.95
CA VAL A 69 15.29 7.85 -8.27
C VAL A 69 16.37 7.54 -9.29
N SER A 70 16.28 6.36 -9.91
CA SER A 70 17.12 5.92 -11.02
C SER A 70 16.45 6.14 -12.38
N ALA A 71 15.12 6.18 -12.44
CA ALA A 71 14.37 6.52 -13.65
C ALA A 71 12.98 7.10 -13.31
N THR A 72 12.53 8.08 -14.07
CA THR A 72 11.15 8.59 -14.05
C THR A 72 10.41 8.06 -15.25
N LEU A 73 9.33 7.30 -15.01
CA LEU A 73 8.52 6.66 -16.05
C LEU A 73 7.27 7.49 -16.38
N LYS A 74 6.82 8.32 -15.44
CA LYS A 74 5.73 9.30 -15.60
C LYS A 74 5.95 10.46 -14.65
N GLY A 75 5.58 11.68 -15.05
CA GLY A 75 5.63 12.89 -14.24
C GLY A 75 6.95 13.66 -14.38
N THR A 76 7.19 14.59 -13.47
CA THR A 76 8.39 15.45 -13.50
C THR A 76 9.61 14.67 -13.04
N HIS A 77 10.73 14.85 -13.73
CA HIS A 77 12.00 14.24 -13.35
C HIS A 77 12.48 14.77 -11.99
N ALA A 78 12.85 13.85 -11.11
CA ALA A 78 13.42 14.15 -9.80
C ALA A 78 14.56 13.15 -9.51
N THR A 79 15.56 13.58 -8.77
CA THR A 79 16.66 12.70 -8.29
C THR A 79 16.28 11.98 -7.00
N THR A 80 15.43 12.60 -6.20
CA THR A 80 14.89 12.04 -4.95
C THR A 80 13.42 12.37 -4.79
N VAL A 81 12.67 11.47 -4.16
CA VAL A 81 11.27 11.68 -3.78
C VAL A 81 11.08 11.22 -2.35
N ASP A 82 10.49 12.06 -1.50
CA ASP A 82 10.02 11.67 -0.17
C ASP A 82 8.62 11.07 -0.29
N ILE A 83 8.43 9.87 0.22
CA ILE A 83 7.13 9.20 0.28
C ILE A 83 6.73 8.93 1.72
N ALA A 84 5.46 9.17 2.04
CA ALA A 84 4.89 8.96 3.35
C ALA A 84 4.01 7.69 3.33
N VAL A 85 4.35 6.72 4.16
CA VAL A 85 3.55 5.51 4.41
C VAL A 85 2.87 5.66 5.76
N MET A 86 1.55 5.44 5.82
CA MET A 86 0.80 5.50 7.07
C MET A 86 1.24 4.38 8.02
N GLY A 87 1.44 4.75 9.29
CA GLY A 87 1.89 3.85 10.35
C GLY A 87 3.33 4.14 10.80
N GLY A 88 3.72 3.53 11.90
CA GLY A 88 5.03 3.68 12.51
C GLY A 88 4.98 3.91 14.01
N VAL A 89 6.11 4.30 14.59
CA VAL A 89 6.25 4.60 16.02
C VAL A 89 6.75 6.03 16.19
N ALA A 90 5.97 6.88 16.85
CA ALA A 90 6.36 8.24 17.17
C ALA A 90 5.79 8.66 18.54
N ASN A 91 6.55 9.44 19.30
CA ASN A 91 6.11 10.01 20.59
C ASN A 91 5.55 8.95 21.57
N GLY A 92 6.11 7.73 21.56
CA GLY A 92 5.62 6.61 22.40
C GLY A 92 4.34 5.94 21.91
N ALA A 93 3.73 6.43 20.84
CA ALA A 93 2.56 5.83 20.20
C ALA A 93 3.01 4.90 19.05
N HIS A 94 2.32 3.76 18.92
CA HIS A 94 2.49 2.82 17.83
C HIS A 94 1.20 2.75 17.01
N GLN A 95 1.29 3.07 15.72
CA GLN A 95 0.16 2.99 14.80
C GLN A 95 0.42 1.94 13.72
N LEU A 96 -0.46 0.95 13.66
CA LEU A 96 -0.49 -0.05 12.58
C LEU A 96 -1.63 0.30 11.63
N VAL A 97 -1.35 0.23 10.34
CA VAL A 97 -2.34 0.41 9.28
C VAL A 97 -2.31 -0.83 8.40
N ALA A 98 -3.42 -1.58 8.38
CA ALA A 98 -3.54 -2.78 7.56
C ALA A 98 -3.34 -2.40 6.08
N GLY A 99 -2.54 -3.18 5.35
CA GLY A 99 -2.22 -2.94 3.95
C GLY A 99 -1.19 -1.83 3.69
N ALA A 100 -0.70 -1.16 4.72
CA ALA A 100 0.39 -0.21 4.53
C ALA A 100 1.65 -0.94 4.05
N PRO A 101 2.27 -0.52 2.95
CA PRO A 101 3.46 -1.19 2.43
C PRO A 101 4.67 -0.94 3.32
N GLU A 102 5.51 -1.95 3.47
CA GLU A 102 6.82 -1.82 4.07
C GLU A 102 7.90 -1.83 2.97
N LEU A 103 8.75 -0.80 2.98
CA LEU A 103 9.87 -0.71 2.05
C LEU A 103 11.16 -1.13 2.75
N ILE A 104 11.91 -2.01 2.10
CA ILE A 104 13.18 -2.52 2.61
C ILE A 104 14.30 -1.56 2.17
N ASN A 105 15.13 -1.14 3.12
CA ASN A 105 16.29 -0.29 2.85
C ASN A 105 17.20 -0.88 1.77
N GLY A 106 17.57 -0.05 0.79
CA GLY A 106 18.43 -0.44 -0.32
C GLY A 106 17.75 -1.26 -1.42
N GLN A 107 16.53 -1.74 -1.20
CA GLN A 107 15.75 -2.46 -2.21
C GLN A 107 15.26 -1.52 -3.29
N GLU A 108 15.31 -1.95 -4.53
CA GLU A 108 14.82 -1.20 -5.68
C GLU A 108 13.37 -1.55 -6.00
N TYR A 109 12.59 -0.51 -6.32
CA TYR A 109 11.17 -0.59 -6.61
C TYR A 109 10.79 0.23 -7.84
N VAL A 110 9.65 -0.11 -8.44
CA VAL A 110 8.84 0.83 -9.21
C VAL A 110 7.65 1.21 -8.35
N LEU A 111 7.45 2.52 -8.19
CA LEU A 111 6.45 3.12 -7.31
C LEU A 111 5.49 3.96 -8.13
N PHE A 112 4.20 3.66 -8.01
CA PHE A 112 3.12 4.48 -8.53
C PHE A 112 2.71 5.45 -7.43
N LEU A 113 2.97 6.74 -7.61
CA LEU A 113 2.86 7.75 -6.58
C LEU A 113 1.71 8.71 -6.86
N TRP A 114 1.05 9.11 -5.80
CA TRP A 114 0.07 10.17 -5.82
C TRP A 114 0.47 11.24 -4.81
N THR A 115 0.53 12.49 -5.29
CA THR A 115 0.87 13.64 -4.46
C THR A 115 -0.39 14.47 -4.22
N SER A 116 -0.75 14.64 -2.96
CA SER A 116 -1.90 15.45 -2.55
C SER A 116 -1.64 16.95 -2.79
N LYS A 117 -2.70 17.75 -2.75
CA LYS A 117 -2.60 19.23 -2.82
C LYS A 117 -1.76 19.82 -1.67
N SER A 118 -1.65 19.13 -0.54
CA SER A 118 -0.80 19.54 0.59
C SER A 118 0.67 19.12 0.45
N GLY A 119 1.06 18.53 -0.69
CA GLY A 119 2.43 18.09 -0.97
C GLY A 119 2.79 16.71 -0.41
N LEU A 120 1.87 16.02 0.28
CA LEU A 120 2.14 14.68 0.79
C LEU A 120 2.10 13.67 -0.37
N THR A 121 3.22 12.97 -0.60
CA THR A 121 3.33 11.94 -1.64
C THR A 121 3.21 10.57 -1.02
N GLN A 122 2.35 9.73 -1.55
CA GLN A 122 2.04 8.38 -1.06
C GLN A 122 2.00 7.39 -2.22
N ILE A 123 2.15 6.09 -1.91
CA ILE A 123 1.95 5.01 -2.88
C ILE A 123 0.44 4.88 -3.12
N ILE A 124 0.03 4.83 -4.39
CA ILE A 124 -1.39 4.71 -4.75
C ILE A 124 -1.93 3.33 -4.36
N GLY A 125 -3.14 3.28 -3.81
CA GLY A 125 -3.79 2.03 -3.44
C GLY A 125 -3.05 1.23 -2.36
N LEU A 126 -2.34 1.89 -1.44
CA LEU A 126 -1.48 1.29 -0.42
C LEU A 126 -0.39 0.42 -1.07
N SER A 127 -0.46 -0.91 -0.92
CA SER A 127 0.52 -1.85 -1.50
C SER A 127 0.34 -2.09 -3.00
N GLN A 128 -0.81 -1.73 -3.59
CA GLN A 128 -1.08 -1.99 -5.01
C GLN A 128 -0.10 -1.31 -5.95
N GLY A 129 0.32 -0.07 -5.62
CA GLY A 129 1.28 0.70 -6.41
C GLY A 129 2.75 0.40 -6.12
N LEU A 130 3.07 -0.64 -5.35
CA LEU A 130 4.43 -1.02 -4.97
C LEU A 130 4.88 -2.28 -5.74
N PHE A 131 5.84 -2.13 -6.64
CA PHE A 131 6.44 -3.25 -7.38
C PHE A 131 7.91 -3.38 -7.02
N ARG A 132 8.28 -4.52 -6.45
CA ARG A 132 9.69 -4.85 -6.20
C ARG A 132 10.37 -5.25 -7.49
N ILE A 133 11.60 -4.76 -7.68
CA ILE A 133 12.44 -5.17 -8.80
C ILE A 133 13.30 -6.36 -8.37
N SER A 134 13.33 -7.39 -9.21
CA SER A 134 14.24 -8.52 -9.16
C SER A 134 14.84 -8.75 -10.53
N THR A 135 15.92 -9.51 -10.60
CA THR A 135 16.54 -9.90 -11.87
C THR A 135 16.28 -11.39 -12.09
N ASN A 136 15.86 -11.77 -13.30
CA ASN A 136 15.71 -13.18 -13.66
C ASN A 136 17.07 -13.79 -14.01
N SER A 137 17.09 -15.10 -14.29
CA SER A 137 18.30 -15.83 -14.67
C SER A 137 18.96 -15.33 -15.98
N SER A 138 18.20 -14.61 -16.82
CA SER A 138 18.69 -14.00 -18.07
C SER A 138 19.14 -12.55 -17.90
N GLY A 139 19.23 -12.03 -16.65
CA GLY A 139 19.64 -10.66 -16.37
C GLY A 139 18.56 -9.60 -16.61
N GLN A 140 17.33 -9.98 -16.94
CA GLN A 140 16.25 -9.03 -17.20
C GLN A 140 15.57 -8.59 -15.90
N ALA A 141 15.27 -7.31 -15.81
CA ALA A 141 14.52 -6.75 -14.68
C ALA A 141 13.03 -7.18 -14.72
N LEU A 142 12.61 -7.84 -13.65
CA LEU A 142 11.23 -8.26 -13.41
C LEU A 142 10.64 -7.45 -12.26
N LEU A 143 9.43 -7.01 -12.46
CA LEU A 143 8.58 -6.35 -11.47
C LEU A 143 7.68 -7.39 -10.84
N ARG A 144 7.63 -7.42 -9.52
CA ARG A 144 6.76 -8.32 -8.76
C ARG A 144 5.99 -7.54 -7.70
N ARG A 145 4.71 -7.82 -7.61
CA ARG A 145 3.83 -7.35 -6.54
C ARG A 145 3.14 -8.57 -5.93
N ALA A 146 3.24 -8.73 -4.62
CA ALA A 146 2.47 -9.73 -3.91
C ALA A 146 0.98 -9.33 -3.88
N ALA A 147 0.10 -10.31 -3.84
CA ALA A 147 -1.32 -10.09 -3.62
C ALA A 147 -1.56 -9.34 -2.31
N ALA A 148 -2.48 -8.37 -2.33
CA ALA A 148 -2.96 -7.73 -1.11
C ALA A 148 -3.75 -8.75 -0.27
N THR A 149 -3.57 -8.71 1.05
CA THR A 149 -4.28 -9.58 2.00
C THR A 149 -5.56 -8.95 2.54
N GLU A 150 -5.74 -7.67 2.29
CA GLU A 150 -6.90 -6.88 2.69
C GLU A 150 -8.12 -7.22 1.83
N LEU A 151 -9.31 -6.98 2.39
CA LEU A 151 -10.54 -7.07 1.62
C LEU A 151 -10.50 -6.04 0.48
N MET A 152 -10.60 -6.52 -0.75
CA MET A 152 -10.69 -5.66 -1.93
C MET A 152 -12.08 -5.69 -2.52
N LEU A 153 -12.51 -4.55 -3.03
CA LEU A 153 -13.75 -4.40 -3.76
C LEU A 153 -13.45 -3.93 -5.19
N ASN A 154 -14.20 -4.45 -6.15
CA ASN A 154 -14.19 -3.91 -7.52
C ASN A 154 -14.98 -2.59 -7.60
N ALA A 155 -15.01 -1.96 -8.77
CA ALA A 155 -15.74 -0.72 -8.99
C ALA A 155 -17.27 -0.83 -8.75
N ALA A 156 -17.82 -2.04 -8.77
CA ALA A 156 -19.22 -2.32 -8.46
C ALA A 156 -19.45 -2.58 -6.95
N GLY A 157 -18.43 -2.45 -6.10
CA GLY A 157 -18.53 -2.71 -4.66
C GLY A 157 -18.56 -4.20 -4.28
N GLN A 158 -18.24 -5.10 -5.20
CA GLN A 158 -18.23 -6.53 -4.93
C GLN A 158 -16.86 -6.98 -4.44
N PRO A 159 -16.79 -7.89 -3.45
CA PRO A 159 -15.53 -8.47 -3.00
C PRO A 159 -14.78 -9.17 -4.14
N VAL A 160 -13.48 -8.94 -4.22
CA VAL A 160 -12.58 -9.59 -5.18
C VAL A 160 -11.32 -10.05 -4.46
N THR A 161 -10.74 -11.14 -4.95
CA THR A 161 -9.46 -11.63 -4.48
C THR A 161 -8.36 -11.03 -5.35
N ASP A 162 -7.32 -10.48 -4.73
CA ASP A 162 -6.13 -10.05 -5.44
C ASP A 162 -5.24 -11.25 -5.76
N SER A 163 -4.30 -11.08 -6.66
CA SER A 163 -3.33 -12.08 -7.06
C SER A 163 -1.95 -11.48 -7.21
N ASP A 164 -0.95 -12.33 -7.09
CA ASP A 164 0.43 -11.94 -7.41
C ASP A 164 0.50 -11.43 -8.84
N TYR A 165 1.24 -10.35 -9.01
CA TYR A 165 1.41 -9.72 -10.30
C TYR A 165 2.89 -9.70 -10.69
N GLN A 166 3.19 -10.12 -11.92
CA GLN A 166 4.55 -10.12 -12.46
C GLN A 166 4.55 -9.61 -13.90
N MET A 167 5.52 -8.76 -14.24
CA MET A 167 5.77 -8.32 -15.60
C MET A 167 7.23 -7.89 -15.78
N SER A 168 7.70 -7.75 -17.02
CA SER A 168 9.01 -7.16 -17.29
C SER A 168 8.97 -5.63 -17.14
N LEU A 169 10.10 -5.01 -16.80
CA LEU A 169 10.21 -3.56 -16.77
C LEU A 169 9.92 -2.93 -18.13
N ILE A 170 10.37 -3.55 -19.22
CA ILE A 170 10.10 -3.09 -20.59
C ILE A 170 8.60 -3.14 -20.88
N GLY A 171 7.91 -4.24 -20.49
CA GLY A 171 6.46 -4.37 -20.64
C GLY A 171 5.69 -3.28 -19.89
N LEU A 172 6.12 -2.92 -18.68
CA LEU A 172 5.53 -1.80 -17.96
C LEU A 172 5.75 -0.47 -18.70
N GLN A 173 6.97 -0.21 -19.18
CA GLN A 173 7.27 1.03 -19.91
C GLN A 173 6.38 1.17 -21.15
N THR A 174 6.25 0.11 -21.95
CA THR A 174 5.34 0.09 -23.09
C THR A 174 3.90 0.36 -22.65
N ARG A 175 3.42 -0.31 -21.61
CA ARG A 175 2.05 -0.11 -21.11
C ARG A 175 1.79 1.32 -20.63
N ILE A 176 2.76 1.94 -19.97
CA ILE A 176 2.67 3.35 -19.57
C ILE A 176 2.49 4.24 -20.81
N GLN A 177 3.32 4.06 -21.84
CA GLN A 177 3.22 4.83 -23.08
C GLN A 177 1.85 4.64 -23.76
N ASP A 178 1.39 3.40 -23.89
CA ASP A 178 0.09 3.08 -24.51
C ASP A 178 -1.07 3.76 -23.76
N VAL A 179 -1.06 3.71 -22.42
CA VAL A 179 -2.11 4.34 -21.60
C VAL A 179 -2.07 5.85 -21.72
N LEU A 180 -0.89 6.47 -21.68
CA LEU A 180 -0.73 7.92 -21.76
C LEU A 180 -1.06 8.47 -23.16
N ASN A 181 -0.80 7.69 -24.21
CA ASN A 181 -1.12 8.05 -25.59
C ASN A 181 -2.58 7.71 -25.96
N GLY A 182 -3.38 7.16 -25.03
CA GLY A 182 -4.76 6.79 -25.28
C GLY A 182 -4.96 5.52 -26.12
N ALA A 183 -3.90 4.77 -26.41
CA ALA A 183 -3.93 3.53 -27.19
C ALA A 183 -4.48 2.34 -26.38
N ALA A 184 -4.48 2.42 -25.04
CA ALA A 184 -4.95 1.38 -24.14
C ALA A 184 -6.17 1.87 -23.34
N LYS A 185 -7.30 1.22 -23.53
CA LYS A 185 -8.53 1.40 -22.73
C LYS A 185 -8.48 0.59 -21.44
#